data_5efee228d6911b598f6118cbc4a3d627
#
_entry.id   5efee228d6911b598f6118cbc4a3d627
#
_cell.length_a   1.000
_cell.length_b   1.000
_cell.length_c   1.000
_cell.angle_alpha   90.00
_cell.angle_beta   90.00
_cell.angle_gamma   90.00
#
_symmetry.space_group_name_H-M   'P 1'
#
loop_
_entity.id
_entity.type
_entity.pdbx_description
1 polymer ?
#
loop_
_entity_poly.entity_id
_entity_poly.type
_entity_poly.pdbx_seq_one_letter_code
_entity_poly.pdbx_strand_id
1 'polypeptide(L)'
;MTDEADRLLTQGFEQYQMSQFEAALQSWQQALTIYQDIQDRQWEGAILGNIGAAYSALGDFARAIDYQQQRLVIAQEIKDRQGEARALGNLGATYHELGDLTLAIEYYQQYLAIAREIQDHEWEGNALRNLRLAYQALGDESKVSQYYQQHLVMVREFFVGAKTVDFSETAKMLGLNPTRDFAGSDLRGINLRCADFRDADLNHTNISGTDLAFTDFSRANLSGADLSHACLSNANLRDANLSGANLRGADLRTKLPRANLSGANLCEANLSSAYLPSANLSSSELSRAILSYAELSRVNFSGANLKGADLTHTDLSGANVEKARFGGNSGLSETMKSELQQRGAIFEDKE
;
A
#
# COMPACT_ATOMS: atom_id res chain seq x y z
N MET A 1 -21.30 37.30 -22.65
CA MET A 1 -20.42 37.50 -21.46
C MET A 1 -20.04 36.19 -20.81
N THR A 2 -20.99 35.30 -20.48
CA THR A 2 -20.67 33.96 -19.91
C THR A 2 -19.80 33.11 -20.85
N ASP A 3 -20.16 33.01 -22.15
CA ASP A 3 -19.36 32.24 -23.13
C ASP A 3 -17.89 32.72 -23.24
N GLU A 4 -17.65 34.00 -23.07
CA GLU A 4 -16.30 34.58 -23.07
C GLU A 4 -15.55 34.22 -21.77
N ALA A 5 -16.22 34.29 -20.63
CA ALA A 5 -15.63 33.90 -19.35
C ALA A 5 -15.29 32.40 -19.34
N ASP A 6 -16.17 31.56 -19.84
CA ASP A 6 -15.95 30.10 -19.95
C ASP A 6 -14.77 29.76 -20.88
N ARG A 7 -14.66 30.52 -22.01
CA ARG A 7 -13.52 30.38 -22.93
C ARG A 7 -12.19 30.72 -22.23
N LEU A 8 -12.16 31.86 -21.52
CA LEU A 8 -10.98 32.33 -20.79
C LEU A 8 -10.61 31.38 -19.65
N LEU A 9 -11.61 30.84 -18.96
CA LEU A 9 -11.41 29.82 -17.91
C LEU A 9 -10.74 28.57 -18.48
N THR A 10 -11.28 28.03 -19.58
CA THR A 10 -10.72 26.85 -20.25
C THR A 10 -9.30 27.12 -20.77
N GLN A 11 -9.08 28.26 -21.39
CA GLN A 11 -7.76 28.69 -21.86
C GLN A 11 -6.74 28.75 -20.71
N GLY A 12 -7.14 29.29 -19.57
CA GLY A 12 -6.28 29.33 -18.37
C GLY A 12 -5.92 27.94 -17.86
N PHE A 13 -6.85 26.98 -17.89
CA PHE A 13 -6.55 25.58 -17.53
C PHE A 13 -5.53 24.92 -18.47
N GLU A 14 -5.71 25.10 -19.79
CA GLU A 14 -4.76 24.57 -20.78
C GLU A 14 -3.36 25.17 -20.57
N GLN A 15 -3.28 26.48 -20.37
CA GLN A 15 -2.03 27.18 -20.10
C GLN A 15 -1.36 26.70 -18.80
N TYR A 16 -2.14 26.49 -17.74
CA TYR A 16 -1.64 25.97 -16.47
C TYR A 16 -1.08 24.54 -16.62
N GLN A 17 -1.78 23.66 -17.34
CA GLN A 17 -1.31 22.30 -17.63
C GLN A 17 0.00 22.29 -18.42
N MET A 18 0.21 23.31 -19.28
CA MET A 18 1.46 23.50 -20.02
C MET A 18 2.54 24.23 -19.18
N SER A 19 2.32 24.43 -17.88
CA SER A 19 3.22 25.20 -16.97
C SER A 19 3.42 26.66 -17.39
N GLN A 20 2.50 27.22 -18.16
CA GLN A 20 2.50 28.64 -18.58
C GLN A 20 1.73 29.48 -17.54
N PHE A 21 2.24 29.56 -16.33
CA PHE A 21 1.50 30.08 -15.17
C PHE A 21 1.11 31.55 -15.31
N GLU A 22 2.01 32.38 -15.84
CA GLU A 22 1.72 33.82 -16.06
C GLU A 22 0.62 34.03 -17.10
N ALA A 23 0.60 33.22 -18.17
CA ALA A 23 -0.46 33.29 -19.18
C ALA A 23 -1.81 32.81 -18.60
N ALA A 24 -1.80 31.74 -17.80
CA ALA A 24 -2.97 31.26 -17.09
C ALA A 24 -3.55 32.33 -16.14
N LEU A 25 -2.69 33.02 -15.40
CA LEU A 25 -3.09 34.14 -14.55
C LEU A 25 -3.80 35.24 -15.32
N GLN A 26 -3.26 35.62 -16.50
CA GLN A 26 -3.91 36.66 -17.36
C GLN A 26 -5.29 36.22 -17.82
N SER A 27 -5.44 35.00 -18.28
CA SER A 27 -6.73 34.45 -18.72
C SER A 27 -7.74 34.40 -17.58
N TRP A 28 -7.33 33.89 -16.41
CA TRP A 28 -8.18 33.77 -15.24
C TRP A 28 -8.55 35.12 -14.61
N GLN A 29 -7.65 36.13 -14.62
CA GLN A 29 -7.96 37.47 -14.14
C GLN A 29 -9.03 38.14 -15.00
N GLN A 30 -8.99 37.95 -16.34
CA GLN A 30 -10.04 38.46 -17.24
C GLN A 30 -11.36 37.73 -16.97
N ALA A 31 -11.36 36.41 -16.84
CA ALA A 31 -12.54 35.63 -16.49
C ALA A 31 -13.13 36.09 -15.14
N LEU A 32 -12.29 36.30 -14.13
CA LEU A 32 -12.69 36.75 -12.79
C LEU A 32 -13.48 38.08 -12.86
N THR A 33 -12.99 39.04 -13.63
CA THR A 33 -13.69 40.32 -13.80
C THR A 33 -15.10 40.13 -14.37
N ILE A 34 -15.26 39.25 -15.37
CA ILE A 34 -16.58 38.98 -15.98
C ILE A 34 -17.52 38.32 -14.96
N TYR A 35 -17.03 37.31 -14.20
CA TYR A 35 -17.89 36.63 -13.22
C TYR A 35 -18.25 37.54 -12.03
N GLN A 36 -17.39 38.48 -11.65
CA GLN A 36 -17.71 39.52 -10.68
C GLN A 36 -18.79 40.47 -11.20
N ASP A 37 -18.69 40.93 -12.46
CA ASP A 37 -19.66 41.81 -13.08
C ASP A 37 -21.08 41.19 -13.17
N ILE A 38 -21.13 39.86 -13.42
CA ILE A 38 -22.40 39.12 -13.46
C ILE A 38 -22.83 38.59 -12.11
N GLN A 39 -22.04 38.83 -11.07
CA GLN A 39 -22.27 38.39 -9.68
C GLN A 39 -22.40 36.86 -9.50
N ASP A 40 -21.68 36.07 -10.33
CA ASP A 40 -21.61 34.62 -10.18
C ASP A 40 -20.55 34.23 -9.13
N ARG A 41 -21.00 34.20 -7.87
CA ARG A 41 -20.13 33.90 -6.70
C ARG A 41 -19.50 32.53 -6.75
N GLN A 42 -20.15 31.54 -7.38
CA GLN A 42 -19.61 30.18 -7.49
C GLN A 42 -18.36 30.14 -8.39
N TRP A 43 -18.48 30.71 -9.61
CA TRP A 43 -17.35 30.76 -10.51
C TRP A 43 -16.29 31.77 -10.07
N GLU A 44 -16.67 32.90 -9.46
CA GLU A 44 -15.72 33.83 -8.82
C GLU A 44 -14.83 33.07 -7.82
N GLY A 45 -15.41 32.30 -6.89
CA GLY A 45 -14.65 31.50 -5.91
C GLY A 45 -13.76 30.44 -6.56
N ALA A 46 -14.26 29.76 -7.61
CA ALA A 46 -13.49 28.75 -8.32
C ALA A 46 -12.24 29.34 -8.99
N ILE A 47 -12.38 30.48 -9.64
CA ILE A 47 -11.27 31.16 -10.35
C ILE A 47 -10.24 31.73 -9.36
N LEU A 48 -10.68 32.31 -8.25
CA LEU A 48 -9.76 32.75 -7.20
C LEU A 48 -8.88 31.61 -6.71
N GLY A 49 -9.45 30.41 -6.56
CA GLY A 49 -8.70 29.24 -6.21
C GLY A 49 -7.65 28.84 -7.24
N ASN A 50 -8.00 28.94 -8.55
CA ASN A 50 -7.06 28.64 -9.64
C ASN A 50 -5.93 29.67 -9.71
N ILE A 51 -6.24 30.95 -9.54
CA ILE A 51 -5.24 32.04 -9.47
C ILE A 51 -4.29 31.78 -8.28
N GLY A 52 -4.84 31.46 -7.10
CA GLY A 52 -4.03 31.11 -5.92
C GLY A 52 -3.10 29.92 -6.18
N ALA A 53 -3.58 28.88 -6.87
CA ALA A 53 -2.75 27.73 -7.24
C ALA A 53 -1.62 28.11 -8.21
N ALA A 54 -1.87 29.01 -9.19
CA ALA A 54 -0.85 29.48 -10.10
C ALA A 54 0.22 30.33 -9.39
N TYR A 55 -0.16 31.19 -8.45
CA TYR A 55 0.81 31.92 -7.64
C TYR A 55 1.64 30.99 -6.75
N SER A 56 1.04 29.94 -6.18
CA SER A 56 1.78 28.92 -5.45
C SER A 56 2.81 28.21 -6.34
N ALA A 57 2.43 27.85 -7.57
CA ALA A 57 3.35 27.23 -8.53
C ALA A 57 4.50 28.16 -8.96
N LEU A 58 4.29 29.46 -8.95
CA LEU A 58 5.32 30.50 -9.19
C LEU A 58 6.17 30.79 -7.94
N GLY A 59 5.86 30.22 -6.77
CA GLY A 59 6.54 30.50 -5.51
C GLY A 59 6.13 31.81 -4.85
N ASP A 60 5.10 32.49 -5.35
CA ASP A 60 4.54 33.70 -4.71
C ASP A 60 3.47 33.30 -3.69
N PHE A 61 3.95 32.79 -2.58
CA PHE A 61 3.10 32.26 -1.52
C PHE A 61 2.22 33.32 -0.86
N ALA A 62 2.68 34.59 -0.82
CA ALA A 62 1.89 35.66 -0.24
C ALA A 62 0.61 35.91 -1.05
N ARG A 63 0.71 36.02 -2.37
CA ARG A 63 -0.46 36.14 -3.25
C ARG A 63 -1.29 34.86 -3.28
N ALA A 64 -0.65 33.70 -3.25
CA ALA A 64 -1.37 32.42 -3.17
C ALA A 64 -2.30 32.36 -1.95
N ILE A 65 -1.80 32.74 -0.78
CA ILE A 65 -2.58 32.81 0.47
C ILE A 65 -3.75 33.77 0.33
N ASP A 66 -3.50 34.99 -0.14
CA ASP A 66 -4.56 36.01 -0.30
C ASP A 66 -5.72 35.51 -1.18
N TYR A 67 -5.41 34.94 -2.34
CA TYR A 67 -6.43 34.41 -3.24
C TYR A 67 -7.17 33.19 -2.68
N GLN A 68 -6.48 32.30 -1.97
CA GLN A 68 -7.13 31.15 -1.34
C GLN A 68 -8.00 31.58 -0.13
N GLN A 69 -7.63 32.63 0.61
CA GLN A 69 -8.46 33.20 1.66
C GLN A 69 -9.75 33.84 1.09
N GLN A 70 -9.63 34.59 -0.01
CA GLN A 70 -10.81 35.13 -0.70
C GLN A 70 -11.76 34.01 -1.16
N ARG A 71 -11.21 32.93 -1.75
CA ARG A 71 -11.98 31.74 -2.10
C ARG A 71 -12.69 31.14 -0.90
N LEU A 72 -11.98 30.99 0.23
CA LEU A 72 -12.52 30.44 1.45
C LEU A 72 -13.72 31.23 1.96
N VAL A 73 -13.62 32.58 1.97
CA VAL A 73 -14.72 33.46 2.37
C VAL A 73 -15.93 33.26 1.46
N ILE A 74 -15.73 33.26 0.15
CA ILE A 74 -16.82 33.05 -0.81
C ILE A 74 -17.48 31.69 -0.61
N ALA A 75 -16.69 30.63 -0.51
CA ALA A 75 -17.20 29.27 -0.31
C ALA A 75 -18.05 29.16 0.95
N GLN A 76 -17.66 29.81 2.05
CA GLN A 76 -18.44 29.90 3.27
C GLN A 76 -19.74 30.68 3.10
N GLU A 77 -19.70 31.84 2.42
CA GLU A 77 -20.89 32.66 2.12
C GLU A 77 -21.96 31.86 1.34
N ILE A 78 -21.53 31.13 0.29
CA ILE A 78 -22.46 30.37 -0.56
C ILE A 78 -22.70 28.92 -0.07
N LYS A 79 -22.08 28.54 1.05
CA LYS A 79 -22.13 27.20 1.65
C LYS A 79 -21.61 26.08 0.72
N ASP A 80 -20.61 26.40 -0.10
CA ASP A 80 -19.90 25.44 -0.94
C ASP A 80 -18.86 24.70 -0.11
N ARG A 81 -19.26 23.56 0.49
CA ARG A 81 -18.35 22.75 1.33
C ARG A 81 -17.17 22.18 0.54
N GLN A 82 -17.35 21.89 -0.74
CA GLN A 82 -16.24 21.43 -1.58
C GLN A 82 -15.25 22.56 -1.87
N GLY A 83 -15.75 23.76 -2.20
CA GLY A 83 -14.91 24.94 -2.38
C GLY A 83 -14.12 25.30 -1.13
N GLU A 84 -14.76 25.22 0.05
CA GLU A 84 -14.15 25.44 1.35
C GLU A 84 -13.02 24.45 1.62
N ALA A 85 -13.27 23.14 1.44
CA ALA A 85 -12.26 22.11 1.63
C ALA A 85 -11.03 22.30 0.71
N ARG A 86 -11.27 22.62 -0.57
CA ARG A 86 -10.17 22.89 -1.52
C ARG A 86 -9.35 24.11 -1.10
N ALA A 87 -9.98 25.18 -0.66
CA ALA A 87 -9.27 26.37 -0.18
C ALA A 87 -8.41 26.07 1.04
N LEU A 88 -8.95 25.33 2.02
CA LEU A 88 -8.24 24.91 3.23
C LEU A 88 -7.06 23.98 2.91
N GLY A 89 -7.24 23.02 2.01
CA GLY A 89 -6.17 22.13 1.56
C GLY A 89 -5.02 22.89 0.90
N ASN A 90 -5.35 23.86 0.03
CA ASN A 90 -4.35 24.71 -0.64
C ASN A 90 -3.65 25.68 0.32
N LEU A 91 -4.37 26.26 1.28
CA LEU A 91 -3.77 27.09 2.35
C LEU A 91 -2.79 26.27 3.18
N GLY A 92 -3.21 25.07 3.62
CA GLY A 92 -2.34 24.16 4.34
C GLY A 92 -1.08 23.81 3.56
N ALA A 93 -1.18 23.53 2.26
CA ALA A 93 -0.05 23.23 1.39
C ALA A 93 0.90 24.45 1.26
N THR A 94 0.33 25.65 1.06
CA THR A 94 1.13 26.87 0.93
C THR A 94 1.87 27.21 2.22
N TYR A 95 1.24 27.07 3.39
CA TYR A 95 1.92 27.26 4.67
C TYR A 95 2.98 26.19 4.97
N HIS A 96 2.75 24.96 4.52
CA HIS A 96 3.75 23.88 4.61
C HIS A 96 5.01 24.24 3.80
N GLU A 97 4.86 24.73 2.57
CA GLU A 97 5.98 25.18 1.73
C GLU A 97 6.71 26.38 2.32
N LEU A 98 6.00 27.28 3.02
CA LEU A 98 6.59 28.39 3.76
C LEU A 98 7.34 27.95 5.03
N GLY A 99 7.16 26.69 5.47
CA GLY A 99 7.72 26.17 6.70
C GLY A 99 6.91 26.53 7.96
N ASP A 100 5.76 27.19 7.84
CA ASP A 100 4.84 27.40 8.95
C ASP A 100 3.97 26.17 9.15
N LEU A 101 4.62 25.14 9.73
CA LEU A 101 3.98 23.84 9.95
C LEU A 101 2.80 23.91 10.93
N THR A 102 2.79 24.90 11.83
CA THR A 102 1.67 25.08 12.78
C THR A 102 0.39 25.48 12.04
N LEU A 103 0.45 26.51 11.23
CA LEU A 103 -0.70 26.94 10.43
C LEU A 103 -1.06 25.90 9.37
N ALA A 104 -0.08 25.23 8.75
CA ALA A 104 -0.36 24.14 7.82
C ALA A 104 -1.22 23.04 8.47
N ILE A 105 -0.86 22.61 9.67
CA ILE A 105 -1.59 21.59 10.44
C ILE A 105 -3.01 22.07 10.77
N GLU A 106 -3.19 23.32 11.20
CA GLU A 106 -4.51 23.86 11.51
C GLU A 106 -5.45 23.82 10.28
N TYR A 107 -4.94 24.24 9.11
CA TYR A 107 -5.70 24.19 7.87
C TYR A 107 -5.98 22.75 7.41
N TYR A 108 -5.01 21.82 7.50
CA TYR A 108 -5.21 20.43 7.15
C TYR A 108 -6.21 19.73 8.08
N GLN A 109 -6.27 20.10 9.37
CA GLN A 109 -7.27 19.57 10.30
C GLN A 109 -8.68 20.01 9.93
N GLN A 110 -8.86 21.28 9.52
CA GLN A 110 -10.14 21.78 9.03
C GLN A 110 -10.52 21.09 7.72
N TYR A 111 -9.57 20.92 6.79
CA TYR A 111 -9.77 20.15 5.56
C TYR A 111 -10.24 18.72 5.85
N LEU A 112 -9.59 18.03 6.79
CA LEU A 112 -9.97 16.69 7.22
C LEU A 112 -11.39 16.64 7.78
N ALA A 113 -11.76 17.62 8.59
CA ALA A 113 -13.10 17.70 9.17
C ALA A 113 -14.18 17.81 8.10
N ILE A 114 -13.96 18.66 7.08
CA ILE A 114 -14.91 18.82 5.98
C ILE A 114 -14.95 17.56 5.09
N ALA A 115 -13.80 16.99 4.75
CA ALA A 115 -13.73 15.77 3.94
C ALA A 115 -14.56 14.63 4.57
N ARG A 116 -14.48 14.48 5.89
CA ARG A 116 -15.31 13.52 6.66
C ARG A 116 -16.79 13.88 6.65
N GLU A 117 -17.12 15.15 6.81
CA GLU A 117 -18.51 15.62 6.77
C GLU A 117 -19.19 15.31 5.44
N ILE A 118 -18.48 15.54 4.31
CA ILE A 118 -19.01 15.28 2.97
C ILE A 118 -18.79 13.82 2.50
N GLN A 119 -18.17 12.98 3.33
CA GLN A 119 -17.84 11.57 3.07
C GLN A 119 -16.97 11.37 1.79
N ASP A 120 -16.06 12.30 1.55
CA ASP A 120 -15.10 12.21 0.45
C ASP A 120 -13.82 11.51 0.92
N HIS A 121 -13.71 10.22 0.64
CA HIS A 121 -12.58 9.38 1.09
C HIS A 121 -11.26 9.76 0.42
N GLU A 122 -11.27 10.27 -0.82
CA GLU A 122 -10.06 10.74 -1.49
C GLU A 122 -9.49 11.96 -0.76
N TRP A 123 -10.35 12.92 -0.44
CA TRP A 123 -9.93 14.11 0.29
C TRP A 123 -9.57 13.82 1.75
N GLU A 124 -10.28 12.90 2.39
CA GLU A 124 -9.90 12.43 3.73
C GLU A 124 -8.49 11.81 3.72
N GLY A 125 -8.21 10.93 2.75
CA GLY A 125 -6.88 10.33 2.58
C GLY A 125 -5.79 11.36 2.32
N ASN A 126 -6.05 12.34 1.44
CA ASN A 126 -5.12 13.43 1.17
C ASN A 126 -4.84 14.29 2.42
N ALA A 127 -5.87 14.62 3.19
CA ALA A 127 -5.73 15.39 4.42
C ALA A 127 -4.92 14.62 5.48
N LEU A 128 -5.18 13.33 5.67
CA LEU A 128 -4.45 12.47 6.60
C LEU A 128 -2.97 12.33 6.19
N ARG A 129 -2.69 12.19 4.90
CA ARG A 129 -1.33 12.17 4.37
C ARG A 129 -0.60 13.47 4.64
N ASN A 130 -1.22 14.61 4.36
CA ASN A 130 -0.63 15.93 4.56
C ASN A 130 -0.34 16.22 6.03
N LEU A 131 -1.26 15.85 6.94
CA LEU A 131 -1.03 15.93 8.39
C LEU A 131 0.14 15.08 8.83
N ARG A 132 0.25 13.84 8.34
CA ARG A 132 1.38 12.95 8.62
C ARG A 132 2.70 13.60 8.19
N LEU A 133 2.78 14.16 6.98
CA LEU A 133 3.99 14.82 6.47
C LEU A 133 4.35 16.07 7.28
N ALA A 134 3.36 16.88 7.65
CA ALA A 134 3.59 18.08 8.46
C ALA A 134 4.11 17.72 9.86
N TYR A 135 3.54 16.72 10.54
CA TYR A 135 4.05 16.24 11.82
C TYR A 135 5.41 15.55 11.72
N GLN A 136 5.69 14.87 10.60
CA GLN A 136 7.03 14.31 10.34
C GLN A 136 8.08 15.42 10.23
N ALA A 137 7.76 16.51 9.55
CA ALA A 137 8.64 17.69 9.46
C ALA A 137 8.85 18.38 10.83
N LEU A 138 7.87 18.30 11.74
CA LEU A 138 8.01 18.75 13.14
C LEU A 138 8.78 17.77 14.03
N GLY A 139 9.02 16.53 13.59
CA GLY A 139 9.62 15.47 14.41
C GLY A 139 8.68 14.88 15.48
N ASP A 140 7.36 15.04 15.35
CA ASP A 140 6.38 14.44 16.27
C ASP A 140 5.96 13.04 15.79
N GLU A 141 6.80 12.05 16.09
CA GLU A 141 6.57 10.65 15.72
C GLU A 141 5.26 10.07 16.29
N SER A 142 4.80 10.56 17.43
CA SER A 142 3.54 10.14 18.03
C SER A 142 2.35 10.53 17.14
N LYS A 143 2.33 11.76 16.65
CA LYS A 143 1.31 12.26 15.73
C LYS A 143 1.42 11.62 14.35
N VAL A 144 2.64 11.40 13.85
CA VAL A 144 2.88 10.65 12.60
C VAL A 144 2.21 9.28 12.68
N SER A 145 2.48 8.53 13.75
CA SER A 145 1.87 7.21 13.97
C SER A 145 0.34 7.30 14.11
N GLN A 146 -0.17 8.28 14.86
CA GLN A 146 -1.61 8.48 15.05
C GLN A 146 -2.35 8.69 13.73
N TYR A 147 -1.89 9.63 12.90
CA TYR A 147 -2.53 9.93 11.60
C TYR A 147 -2.34 8.81 10.58
N TYR A 148 -1.21 8.12 10.64
CA TYR A 148 -1.00 6.93 9.83
C TYR A 148 -2.00 5.83 10.15
N GLN A 149 -2.24 5.53 11.42
CA GLN A 149 -3.23 4.53 11.82
C GLN A 149 -4.66 4.92 11.41
N GLN A 150 -5.04 6.19 11.55
CA GLN A 150 -6.33 6.68 11.07
C GLN A 150 -6.47 6.47 9.55
N HIS A 151 -5.41 6.71 8.79
CA HIS A 151 -5.38 6.53 7.34
C HIS A 151 -5.58 5.05 6.96
N LEU A 152 -4.87 4.13 7.63
CA LEU A 152 -5.02 2.69 7.40
C LEU A 152 -6.43 2.19 7.74
N VAL A 153 -7.02 2.67 8.84
CA VAL A 153 -8.40 2.32 9.22
C VAL A 153 -9.38 2.77 8.14
N MET A 154 -9.31 4.01 7.69
CA MET A 154 -10.16 4.56 6.62
C MET A 154 -10.04 3.74 5.33
N VAL A 155 -8.82 3.45 4.89
CA VAL A 155 -8.57 2.66 3.69
C VAL A 155 -9.13 1.24 3.84
N ARG A 156 -8.93 0.61 5.00
CA ARG A 156 -9.49 -0.72 5.27
C ARG A 156 -11.02 -0.72 5.21
N GLU A 157 -11.68 0.24 5.84
CA GLU A 157 -13.14 0.36 5.83
C GLU A 157 -13.67 0.55 4.40
N PHE A 158 -13.01 1.38 3.61
CA PHE A 158 -13.33 1.56 2.20
C PHE A 158 -13.25 0.23 1.42
N PHE A 159 -12.14 -0.52 1.54
CA PHE A 159 -11.96 -1.77 0.80
C PHE A 159 -12.88 -2.91 1.28
N VAL A 160 -13.22 -2.98 2.56
CA VAL A 160 -14.17 -3.97 3.07
C VAL A 160 -15.56 -3.76 2.45
N GLY A 161 -15.92 -2.50 2.17
CA GLY A 161 -17.18 -2.15 1.48
C GLY A 161 -17.14 -2.35 -0.05
N ALA A 162 -15.97 -2.28 -0.67
CA ALA A 162 -15.79 -2.25 -2.12
C ALA A 162 -15.35 -3.64 -2.66
N LYS A 163 -16.28 -4.39 -3.24
CA LYS A 163 -16.04 -5.79 -3.67
C LYS A 163 -15.22 -5.97 -4.97
N THR A 164 -15.00 -4.92 -5.77
CA THR A 164 -14.50 -5.04 -7.15
C THR A 164 -13.52 -3.96 -7.59
N VAL A 165 -12.77 -3.35 -6.67
CA VAL A 165 -11.81 -2.28 -7.01
C VAL A 165 -10.38 -2.82 -7.07
N ASP A 166 -9.56 -2.27 -7.97
CA ASP A 166 -8.12 -2.51 -7.97
C ASP A 166 -7.50 -1.91 -6.71
N PHE A 167 -6.86 -2.78 -5.90
CA PHE A 167 -6.27 -2.35 -4.63
C PHE A 167 -5.20 -1.29 -4.83
N SER A 168 -4.28 -1.50 -5.78
CA SER A 168 -3.10 -0.66 -5.95
C SER A 168 -3.46 0.74 -6.45
N GLU A 169 -4.38 0.84 -7.41
CA GLU A 169 -4.87 2.11 -7.93
C GLU A 169 -5.70 2.85 -6.88
N THR A 170 -6.59 2.13 -6.20
CA THR A 170 -7.44 2.73 -5.17
C THR A 170 -6.65 3.20 -3.96
N ALA A 171 -5.64 2.45 -3.50
CA ALA A 171 -4.77 2.89 -2.41
C ALA A 171 -4.03 4.19 -2.77
N LYS A 172 -3.55 4.33 -4.02
CA LYS A 172 -2.93 5.57 -4.51
C LYS A 172 -3.93 6.73 -4.53
N MET A 173 -5.15 6.51 -5.02
CA MET A 173 -6.22 7.50 -5.01
C MET A 173 -6.51 7.97 -3.58
N LEU A 174 -6.54 7.05 -2.63
CA LEU A 174 -6.72 7.35 -1.21
C LEU A 174 -5.46 7.89 -0.51
N GLY A 175 -4.42 8.25 -1.25
CA GLY A 175 -3.21 8.90 -0.73
C GLY A 175 -2.17 7.98 -0.09
N LEU A 176 -2.27 6.65 -0.27
CA LEU A 176 -1.25 5.69 0.17
C LEU A 176 -0.40 5.17 -1.00
N ASN A 177 0.86 4.89 -0.69
CA ASN A 177 1.76 4.22 -1.62
C ASN A 177 1.74 2.70 -1.36
N PRO A 178 1.24 1.87 -2.29
CA PRO A 178 1.16 0.42 -2.11
C PRO A 178 2.50 -0.25 -1.79
N THR A 179 3.63 0.36 -2.20
CA THR A 179 4.96 -0.23 -1.98
C THR A 179 5.62 0.15 -0.65
N ARG A 180 5.07 1.12 0.11
CA ARG A 180 5.72 1.66 1.32
C ARG A 180 4.82 1.76 2.55
N ASP A 181 3.52 1.95 2.33
CA ASP A 181 2.64 2.41 3.40
C ASP A 181 1.84 1.27 4.06
N PHE A 182 2.19 0.00 3.85
CA PHE A 182 1.45 -1.12 4.46
C PHE A 182 2.26 -1.97 5.44
N ALA A 183 3.52 -1.64 5.70
CA ALA A 183 4.33 -2.31 6.71
C ALA A 183 3.65 -2.25 8.10
N GLY A 184 3.52 -3.40 8.78
CA GLY A 184 2.86 -3.50 10.09
C GLY A 184 1.35 -3.27 10.09
N SER A 185 0.70 -3.13 8.93
CA SER A 185 -0.74 -2.86 8.84
C SER A 185 -1.60 -4.12 9.02
N ASP A 186 -2.88 -3.91 9.34
CA ASP A 186 -3.90 -4.97 9.34
C ASP A 186 -4.76 -4.85 8.08
N LEU A 187 -4.52 -5.76 7.11
CA LEU A 187 -5.23 -5.82 5.83
C LEU A 187 -6.18 -7.03 5.74
N ARG A 188 -6.55 -7.62 6.89
CA ARG A 188 -7.49 -8.75 6.91
C ARG A 188 -8.85 -8.37 6.36
N GLY A 189 -9.44 -9.27 5.58
CA GLY A 189 -10.77 -9.09 4.99
C GLY A 189 -10.82 -8.17 3.78
N ILE A 190 -9.70 -7.57 3.37
CA ILE A 190 -9.60 -6.82 2.13
C ILE A 190 -9.46 -7.80 0.95
N ASN A 191 -10.10 -7.50 -0.18
CA ASN A 191 -9.86 -8.26 -1.40
C ASN A 191 -8.53 -7.81 -2.03
N LEU A 192 -7.50 -8.65 -1.88
CA LEU A 192 -6.16 -8.40 -2.43
C LEU A 192 -5.85 -9.29 -3.65
N ARG A 193 -6.86 -9.99 -4.16
CA ARG A 193 -6.70 -10.83 -5.34
C ARG A 193 -6.21 -10.02 -6.53
N CYS A 194 -5.21 -10.53 -7.24
CA CYS A 194 -4.55 -9.88 -8.38
C CYS A 194 -3.85 -8.54 -8.04
N ALA A 195 -3.69 -8.17 -6.79
CA ALA A 195 -3.00 -6.94 -6.41
C ALA A 195 -1.52 -6.95 -6.84
N ASP A 196 -1.00 -5.79 -7.16
CA ASP A 196 0.42 -5.58 -7.48
C ASP A 196 1.16 -5.06 -6.24
N PHE A 197 1.92 -5.96 -5.59
CA PHE A 197 2.80 -5.68 -4.46
C PHE A 197 4.28 -5.91 -4.79
N ARG A 198 4.65 -5.78 -6.06
CA ARG A 198 6.06 -5.89 -6.45
C ARG A 198 6.91 -4.86 -5.73
N ASP A 199 8.05 -5.31 -5.19
CA ASP A 199 8.98 -4.48 -4.42
C ASP A 199 8.35 -3.82 -3.17
N ALA A 200 7.17 -4.26 -2.72
CA ALA A 200 6.46 -3.66 -1.59
C ALA A 200 7.09 -4.03 -0.25
N ASP A 201 7.08 -3.09 0.69
CA ASP A 201 7.37 -3.35 2.08
C ASP A 201 6.08 -3.69 2.84
N LEU A 202 5.93 -4.98 3.14
CA LEU A 202 4.81 -5.59 3.85
C LEU A 202 5.29 -6.30 5.12
N ASN A 203 6.46 -5.90 5.66
CA ASN A 203 6.98 -6.53 6.87
C ASN A 203 5.98 -6.39 8.02
N HIS A 204 5.87 -7.46 8.82
CA HIS A 204 4.95 -7.51 9.97
C HIS A 204 3.48 -7.20 9.67
N THR A 205 3.06 -7.18 8.40
CA THR A 205 1.66 -6.97 7.99
C THR A 205 0.81 -8.17 8.38
N ASN A 206 -0.42 -7.94 8.83
CA ASN A 206 -1.40 -9.00 9.06
C ASN A 206 -2.34 -9.11 7.85
N ILE A 207 -2.17 -10.16 7.07
CA ILE A 207 -3.01 -10.55 5.92
C ILE A 207 -3.51 -11.99 6.06
N SER A 208 -3.69 -12.43 7.32
CA SER A 208 -4.15 -13.79 7.61
C SER A 208 -5.57 -14.02 7.11
N GLY A 209 -5.81 -15.22 6.57
CA GLY A 209 -7.10 -15.62 6.01
C GLY A 209 -7.55 -14.88 4.75
N THR A 210 -6.68 -14.06 4.16
CA THR A 210 -7.03 -13.21 3.00
C THR A 210 -6.89 -13.99 1.68
N ASP A 211 -7.75 -13.70 0.69
CA ASP A 211 -7.56 -14.18 -0.70
C ASP A 211 -6.49 -13.34 -1.40
N LEU A 212 -5.32 -13.95 -1.60
CA LEU A 212 -4.15 -13.39 -2.26
C LEU A 212 -3.88 -14.10 -3.60
N ALA A 213 -4.86 -14.80 -4.14
CA ALA A 213 -4.67 -15.54 -5.37
C ALA A 213 -4.32 -14.60 -6.53
N PHE A 214 -3.32 -15.00 -7.34
CA PHE A 214 -2.79 -14.24 -8.48
C PHE A 214 -2.11 -12.92 -8.12
N THR A 215 -1.88 -12.61 -6.84
CA THR A 215 -1.16 -11.43 -6.39
C THR A 215 0.32 -11.51 -6.79
N ASP A 216 0.91 -10.40 -7.22
CA ASP A 216 2.34 -10.33 -7.49
C ASP A 216 3.09 -9.73 -6.29
N PHE A 217 3.80 -10.59 -5.55
CA PHE A 217 4.69 -10.24 -4.44
C PHE A 217 6.18 -10.35 -4.84
N SER A 218 6.50 -10.36 -6.13
CA SER A 218 7.90 -10.53 -6.52
C SER A 218 8.77 -9.42 -5.93
N ARG A 219 9.86 -9.84 -5.28
CA ARG A 219 10.81 -8.99 -4.55
C ARG A 219 10.21 -8.22 -3.37
N ALA A 220 8.98 -8.53 -2.93
CA ALA A 220 8.37 -7.91 -1.76
C ALA A 220 9.05 -8.35 -0.46
N ASN A 221 9.03 -7.49 0.53
CA ASN A 221 9.45 -7.77 1.91
C ASN A 221 8.23 -8.14 2.75
N LEU A 222 8.03 -9.43 3.01
CA LEU A 222 6.97 -10.01 3.86
C LEU A 222 7.57 -10.57 5.17
N SER A 223 8.76 -10.10 5.58
CA SER A 223 9.42 -10.62 6.77
C SER A 223 8.57 -10.41 8.02
N GLY A 224 8.39 -11.47 8.81
CA GLY A 224 7.56 -11.45 10.01
C GLY A 224 6.07 -11.21 9.79
N ALA A 225 5.58 -11.18 8.54
CA ALA A 225 4.17 -11.00 8.23
C ALA A 225 3.34 -12.22 8.68
N ASP A 226 2.07 -11.99 9.03
CA ASP A 226 1.10 -13.06 9.29
C ASP A 226 0.26 -13.33 8.03
N LEU A 227 0.54 -14.44 7.37
CA LEU A 227 -0.17 -15.00 6.22
C LEU A 227 -0.90 -16.30 6.58
N SER A 228 -1.12 -16.56 7.88
CA SER A 228 -1.75 -17.80 8.30
C SER A 228 -3.13 -17.97 7.65
N HIS A 229 -3.38 -19.17 7.14
CA HIS A 229 -4.63 -19.52 6.42
C HIS A 229 -4.94 -18.67 5.18
N ALA A 230 -3.99 -17.88 4.67
CA ALA A 230 -4.18 -17.11 3.44
C ALA A 230 -4.17 -18.01 2.20
N CYS A 231 -4.93 -17.62 1.16
CA CYS A 231 -4.93 -18.29 -0.13
C CYS A 231 -3.96 -17.60 -1.08
N LEU A 232 -2.76 -18.17 -1.30
CA LEU A 232 -1.75 -17.66 -2.22
C LEU A 232 -1.71 -18.45 -3.54
N SER A 233 -2.77 -19.16 -3.88
CA SER A 233 -2.79 -19.98 -5.09
C SER A 233 -2.51 -19.14 -6.35
N ASN A 234 -1.56 -19.59 -7.18
CA ASN A 234 -1.09 -18.87 -8.38
C ASN A 234 -0.49 -17.46 -8.13
N ALA A 235 -0.19 -17.09 -6.91
CA ALA A 235 0.55 -15.86 -6.64
C ALA A 235 1.99 -15.96 -7.18
N ASN A 236 2.71 -14.86 -7.22
CA ASN A 236 4.13 -14.80 -7.59
C ASN A 236 4.96 -14.26 -6.42
N LEU A 237 5.71 -15.14 -5.77
CA LEU A 237 6.59 -14.81 -4.64
C LEU A 237 8.08 -14.90 -5.03
N ARG A 238 8.39 -14.75 -6.31
CA ARG A 238 9.76 -14.80 -6.82
C ARG A 238 10.63 -13.75 -6.10
N ASP A 239 11.78 -14.19 -5.56
CA ASP A 239 12.73 -13.34 -4.84
C ASP A 239 12.13 -12.60 -3.62
N ALA A 240 10.94 -12.99 -3.14
CA ALA A 240 10.31 -12.38 -1.97
C ALA A 240 11.02 -12.79 -0.67
N ASN A 241 11.02 -11.88 0.30
CA ASN A 241 11.53 -12.13 1.65
C ASN A 241 10.36 -12.45 2.60
N LEU A 242 10.20 -13.71 2.97
CA LEU A 242 9.22 -14.22 3.94
C LEU A 242 9.92 -14.73 5.22
N SER A 243 11.12 -14.24 5.53
CA SER A 243 11.86 -14.71 6.72
C SER A 243 11.04 -14.47 7.99
N GLY A 244 10.90 -15.51 8.81
CA GLY A 244 10.13 -15.46 10.06
C GLY A 244 8.62 -15.25 9.88
N ALA A 245 8.08 -15.27 8.66
CA ALA A 245 6.65 -15.12 8.42
C ALA A 245 5.83 -16.30 8.96
N ASN A 246 4.60 -16.03 9.38
CA ASN A 246 3.64 -17.06 9.77
C ASN A 246 2.77 -17.46 8.55
N LEU A 247 3.01 -18.64 8.02
CA LEU A 247 2.33 -19.25 6.87
C LEU A 247 1.54 -20.51 7.27
N ARG A 248 1.24 -20.66 8.58
CA ARG A 248 0.53 -21.84 9.08
C ARG A 248 -0.79 -22.04 8.35
N GLY A 249 -0.99 -23.24 7.77
CA GLY A 249 -2.22 -23.59 7.06
C GLY A 249 -2.50 -22.79 5.79
N ALA A 250 -1.53 -22.01 5.30
CA ALA A 250 -1.69 -21.24 4.06
C ALA A 250 -1.70 -22.15 2.82
N ASP A 251 -2.43 -21.75 1.79
CA ASP A 251 -2.40 -22.39 0.47
C ASP A 251 -1.29 -21.74 -0.39
N LEU A 252 -0.16 -22.44 -0.46
CA LEU A 252 1.06 -22.01 -1.16
C LEU A 252 1.29 -22.76 -2.48
N ARG A 253 0.25 -23.17 -3.18
CA ARG A 253 0.34 -23.75 -4.53
C ARG A 253 0.71 -22.67 -5.55
N THR A 254 1.94 -22.18 -5.49
CA THR A 254 2.39 -20.94 -6.10
C THR A 254 3.85 -20.97 -6.56
N LYS A 255 4.36 -19.86 -7.06
CA LYS A 255 5.75 -19.69 -7.52
C LYS A 255 6.58 -18.95 -6.48
N LEU A 256 7.59 -19.65 -5.91
CA LEU A 256 8.51 -19.12 -4.88
C LEU A 256 10.00 -19.26 -5.30
N PRO A 257 10.39 -19.12 -6.57
CA PRO A 257 11.79 -19.31 -6.93
C PRO A 257 12.66 -18.26 -6.23
N ARG A 258 13.72 -18.74 -5.55
CA ARG A 258 14.66 -17.95 -4.76
C ARG A 258 14.04 -17.15 -3.62
N ALA A 259 12.81 -17.45 -3.19
CA ALA A 259 12.20 -16.83 -2.03
C ALA A 259 12.95 -17.19 -0.73
N ASN A 260 13.03 -16.25 0.18
CA ASN A 260 13.61 -16.46 1.51
C ASN A 260 12.51 -16.74 2.53
N LEU A 261 12.37 -18.00 2.96
CA LEU A 261 11.43 -18.46 3.99
C LEU A 261 12.18 -18.93 5.26
N SER A 262 13.40 -18.43 5.48
CA SER A 262 14.19 -18.85 6.64
C SER A 262 13.46 -18.54 7.95
N GLY A 263 13.38 -19.54 8.84
CA GLY A 263 12.68 -19.40 10.12
C GLY A 263 11.16 -19.21 10.02
N ALA A 264 10.56 -19.32 8.84
CA ALA A 264 9.11 -19.20 8.66
C ALA A 264 8.34 -20.38 9.27
N ASN A 265 7.12 -20.12 9.73
CA ASN A 265 6.20 -21.17 10.20
C ASN A 265 5.29 -21.60 9.05
N LEU A 266 5.54 -22.78 8.50
CA LEU A 266 4.80 -23.43 7.40
C LEU A 266 4.03 -24.68 7.90
N CYS A 267 3.81 -24.81 9.21
CA CYS A 267 3.07 -25.94 9.74
C CYS A 267 1.71 -26.09 9.04
N GLU A 268 1.40 -27.31 8.55
CA GLU A 268 0.13 -27.61 7.88
C GLU A 268 -0.13 -26.82 6.58
N ALA A 269 0.86 -26.07 6.06
CA ALA A 269 0.75 -25.33 4.81
C ALA A 269 0.65 -26.28 3.59
N ASN A 270 -0.11 -25.88 2.58
CA ASN A 270 -0.24 -26.64 1.34
C ASN A 270 0.70 -26.07 0.26
N LEU A 271 1.83 -26.75 0.05
CA LEU A 271 2.81 -26.46 -1.01
C LEU A 271 2.75 -27.50 -2.15
N SER A 272 1.64 -28.24 -2.28
CA SER A 272 1.54 -29.26 -3.32
C SER A 272 1.67 -28.64 -4.71
N SER A 273 2.52 -29.23 -5.55
CA SER A 273 2.85 -28.72 -6.89
C SER A 273 3.42 -27.29 -6.90
N ALA A 274 3.89 -26.77 -5.77
CA ALA A 274 4.55 -25.46 -5.71
C ALA A 274 5.91 -25.49 -6.40
N TYR A 275 6.33 -24.34 -6.96
CA TYR A 275 7.60 -24.18 -7.66
C TYR A 275 8.58 -23.35 -6.80
N LEU A 276 9.57 -24.03 -6.16
CA LEU A 276 10.48 -23.42 -5.16
C LEU A 276 11.97 -23.55 -5.51
N PRO A 277 12.44 -23.54 -6.76
CA PRO A 277 13.85 -23.75 -7.02
C PRO A 277 14.72 -22.71 -6.33
N SER A 278 15.77 -23.20 -5.64
CA SER A 278 16.71 -22.36 -4.88
C SER A 278 16.08 -21.52 -3.76
N ALA A 279 14.89 -21.85 -3.29
CA ALA A 279 14.30 -21.16 -2.13
C ALA A 279 15.07 -21.51 -0.84
N ASN A 280 15.10 -20.57 0.09
CA ASN A 280 15.73 -20.77 1.40
C ASN A 280 14.67 -21.05 2.47
N LEU A 281 14.58 -22.29 2.91
CA LEU A 281 13.71 -22.76 4.00
C LEU A 281 14.54 -23.17 5.24
N SER A 282 15.74 -22.61 5.40
CA SER A 282 16.57 -22.95 6.56
C SER A 282 15.88 -22.59 7.88
N SER A 283 15.97 -23.49 8.86
CA SER A 283 15.38 -23.33 10.20
C SER A 283 13.86 -23.08 10.21
N SER A 284 13.15 -23.38 9.12
CA SER A 284 11.69 -23.23 9.04
C SER A 284 10.94 -24.41 9.65
N GLU A 285 9.70 -24.17 10.08
CA GLU A 285 8.80 -25.20 10.62
C GLU A 285 7.83 -25.68 9.54
N LEU A 286 8.02 -26.89 9.04
CA LEU A 286 7.21 -27.51 7.99
C LEU A 286 6.45 -28.75 8.51
N SER A 287 6.23 -28.84 9.82
CA SER A 287 5.55 -29.99 10.39
C SER A 287 4.17 -30.18 9.76
N ARG A 288 3.90 -31.39 9.22
CA ARG A 288 2.65 -31.75 8.52
C ARG A 288 2.33 -30.89 7.28
N ALA A 289 3.31 -30.18 6.71
CA ALA A 289 3.13 -29.48 5.45
C ALA A 289 2.94 -30.48 4.30
N ILE A 290 2.18 -30.09 3.26
CA ILE A 290 1.96 -30.89 2.06
C ILE A 290 2.89 -30.38 0.98
N LEU A 291 3.92 -31.15 0.63
CA LEU A 291 4.92 -30.82 -0.38
C LEU A 291 4.81 -31.74 -1.61
N SER A 292 3.76 -32.59 -1.67
CA SER A 292 3.62 -33.56 -2.77
C SER A 292 3.68 -32.89 -4.15
N TYR A 293 4.48 -33.47 -5.05
CA TYR A 293 4.73 -32.96 -6.40
C TYR A 293 5.40 -31.56 -6.45
N ALA A 294 5.94 -31.05 -5.33
CA ALA A 294 6.64 -29.78 -5.33
C ALA A 294 8.00 -29.88 -6.05
N GLU A 295 8.34 -28.83 -6.79
CA GLU A 295 9.66 -28.67 -7.42
C GLU A 295 10.64 -28.04 -6.43
N LEU A 296 11.54 -28.87 -5.86
CA LEU A 296 12.43 -28.52 -4.74
C LEU A 296 13.91 -28.44 -5.13
N SER A 297 14.20 -28.23 -6.41
CA SER A 297 15.59 -28.20 -6.89
C SER A 297 16.41 -27.14 -6.18
N ARG A 298 17.54 -27.55 -5.58
CA ARG A 298 18.48 -26.69 -4.84
C ARG A 298 17.87 -25.92 -3.65
N VAL A 299 16.77 -26.41 -3.09
CA VAL A 299 16.16 -25.80 -1.88
C VAL A 299 17.10 -25.99 -0.68
N ASN A 300 17.18 -24.99 0.17
CA ASN A 300 17.92 -25.07 1.43
C ASN A 300 16.96 -25.38 2.59
N PHE A 301 16.99 -26.62 3.09
CA PHE A 301 16.25 -27.08 4.27
C PHE A 301 17.13 -27.20 5.52
N SER A 302 18.36 -26.62 5.54
CA SER A 302 19.26 -26.78 6.69
C SER A 302 18.59 -26.41 8.00
N GLY A 303 18.58 -27.33 8.96
CA GLY A 303 17.95 -27.14 10.26
C GLY A 303 16.41 -27.05 10.25
N ALA A 304 15.76 -27.23 9.12
CA ALA A 304 14.29 -27.19 9.04
C ALA A 304 13.64 -28.41 9.70
N ASN A 305 12.41 -28.23 10.20
CA ASN A 305 11.60 -29.30 10.75
C ASN A 305 10.54 -29.77 9.74
N LEU A 306 10.75 -30.95 9.14
CA LEU A 306 9.86 -31.56 8.16
C LEU A 306 9.06 -32.74 8.72
N LYS A 307 8.95 -32.92 10.04
CA LYS A 307 8.26 -34.04 10.64
C LYS A 307 6.79 -34.13 10.17
N GLY A 308 6.40 -35.32 9.73
CA GLY A 308 5.03 -35.58 9.24
C GLY A 308 4.69 -34.90 7.94
N ALA A 309 5.63 -34.21 7.29
CA ALA A 309 5.37 -33.60 5.97
C ALA A 309 5.15 -34.68 4.89
N ASP A 310 4.23 -34.40 3.97
CA ASP A 310 4.01 -35.21 2.78
C ASP A 310 5.01 -34.83 1.67
N LEU A 311 5.93 -35.74 1.38
CA LEU A 311 6.98 -35.60 0.37
C LEU A 311 6.74 -36.52 -0.83
N THR A 312 5.52 -36.95 -1.03
CA THR A 312 5.17 -37.88 -2.11
C THR A 312 5.47 -37.25 -3.48
N HIS A 313 6.21 -37.97 -4.32
CA HIS A 313 6.64 -37.52 -5.64
C HIS A 313 7.49 -36.23 -5.64
N THR A 314 8.22 -35.96 -4.58
CA THR A 314 9.22 -34.87 -4.54
C THR A 314 10.62 -35.39 -4.82
N ASP A 315 11.45 -34.58 -5.48
CA ASP A 315 12.87 -34.82 -5.65
C ASP A 315 13.69 -33.94 -4.71
N LEU A 316 14.35 -34.56 -3.73
CA LEU A 316 15.24 -33.91 -2.74
C LEU A 316 16.72 -34.04 -3.09
N SER A 317 17.09 -34.60 -4.26
CA SER A 317 18.47 -34.92 -4.59
C SER A 317 19.42 -33.71 -4.59
N GLY A 318 18.93 -32.55 -5.00
CA GLY A 318 19.67 -31.28 -5.02
C GLY A 318 19.47 -30.38 -3.80
N ALA A 319 18.64 -30.78 -2.83
CA ALA A 319 18.33 -29.97 -1.66
C ALA A 319 19.44 -30.05 -0.58
N ASN A 320 19.70 -28.96 0.14
CA ASN A 320 20.53 -28.99 1.35
C ASN A 320 19.65 -29.41 2.55
N VAL A 321 19.97 -30.56 3.16
CA VAL A 321 19.21 -31.14 4.27
C VAL A 321 20.03 -31.27 5.56
N GLU A 322 21.15 -30.56 5.65
CA GLU A 322 22.01 -30.60 6.84
C GLU A 322 21.21 -30.22 8.10
N LYS A 323 21.19 -31.11 9.10
CA LYS A 323 20.41 -30.95 10.34
C LYS A 323 18.88 -30.80 10.13
N ALA A 324 18.36 -31.03 8.93
CA ALA A 324 16.92 -31.09 8.73
C ALA A 324 16.33 -32.29 9.46
N ARG A 325 15.19 -32.10 10.12
CA ARG A 325 14.54 -33.11 10.98
C ARG A 325 13.38 -33.74 10.24
N PHE A 326 13.42 -35.05 10.06
CA PHE A 326 12.39 -35.87 9.45
C PHE A 326 11.83 -36.87 10.47
N GLY A 327 10.67 -37.42 10.21
CA GLY A 327 10.02 -38.45 11.02
C GLY A 327 8.54 -38.52 10.67
N GLY A 328 8.01 -39.74 10.44
CA GLY A 328 6.62 -39.93 10.05
C GLY A 328 6.22 -39.34 8.69
N ASN A 329 7.20 -39.05 7.82
CA ASN A 329 6.97 -38.51 6.48
C ASN A 329 6.38 -39.57 5.53
N SER A 330 5.43 -39.17 4.68
CA SER A 330 5.06 -39.94 3.49
C SER A 330 5.97 -39.63 2.30
N GLY A 331 6.08 -40.58 1.36
CA GLY A 331 6.83 -40.43 0.12
C GLY A 331 8.33 -40.70 0.19
N LEU A 332 8.89 -41.03 1.36
CA LEU A 332 10.31 -41.40 1.52
C LEU A 332 10.51 -42.91 1.54
N SER A 333 11.26 -43.45 0.56
CA SER A 333 11.74 -44.82 0.58
C SER A 333 12.91 -44.99 1.56
N GLU A 334 13.21 -46.22 1.99
CA GLU A 334 14.38 -46.50 2.88
C GLU A 334 15.69 -46.09 2.22
N THR A 335 15.80 -46.19 0.90
CA THR A 335 16.99 -45.75 0.17
C THR A 335 17.12 -44.21 0.22
N MET A 336 16.04 -43.47 0.03
CA MET A 336 16.04 -42.00 0.18
C MET A 336 16.37 -41.57 1.60
N LYS A 337 15.82 -42.23 2.61
CA LYS A 337 16.16 -41.95 4.03
C LYS A 337 17.65 -42.10 4.30
N SER A 338 18.23 -43.21 3.82
CA SER A 338 19.68 -43.47 3.99
C SER A 338 20.53 -42.41 3.28
N GLU A 339 20.16 -41.99 2.09
CA GLU A 339 20.83 -40.90 1.34
C GLU A 339 20.72 -39.56 2.08
N LEU A 340 19.54 -39.18 2.55
CA LEU A 340 19.33 -37.97 3.32
C LEU A 340 20.13 -37.94 4.61
N GLN A 341 20.22 -39.09 5.32
CA GLN A 341 21.08 -39.23 6.52
C GLN A 341 22.56 -39.00 6.19
N GLN A 342 23.06 -39.54 5.07
CA GLN A 342 24.44 -39.30 4.63
C GLN A 342 24.71 -37.82 4.35
N ARG A 343 23.67 -37.05 3.97
CA ARG A 343 23.72 -35.61 3.72
C ARG A 343 23.42 -34.78 4.97
N GLY A 344 23.41 -35.41 6.17
CA GLY A 344 23.28 -34.74 7.46
C GLY A 344 21.86 -34.56 7.98
N ALA A 345 20.85 -35.17 7.35
CA ALA A 345 19.48 -35.17 7.86
C ALA A 345 19.34 -36.01 9.12
N ILE A 346 18.48 -35.61 10.02
CA ILE A 346 18.17 -36.27 11.29
C ILE A 346 16.78 -36.92 11.16
N PHE A 347 16.73 -38.24 11.33
CA PHE A 347 15.46 -38.96 11.41
C PHE A 347 15.12 -39.25 12.86
N GLU A 348 14.00 -38.76 13.33
CA GLU A 348 13.47 -39.01 14.67
C GLU A 348 12.32 -40.00 14.55
N ASP A 349 12.49 -41.15 15.20
CA ASP A 349 11.45 -42.17 15.26
C ASP A 349 10.20 -41.62 15.96
N LYS A 350 9.01 -42.16 15.59
CA LYS A 350 7.77 -41.76 16.26
C LYS A 350 7.89 -42.16 17.74
N GLU A 351 7.78 -41.19 18.65
CA GLU A 351 7.31 -41.47 20.00
C GLU A 351 5.86 -41.92 20.00
#